data_93123ab17fb11f5449727fbf97669649
#
_entry.id   93123ab17fb11f5449727fbf97669649
#
_cell.length_a   1.000
_cell.length_b   1.000
_cell.length_c   1.000
_cell.angle_alpha   90.00
_cell.angle_beta   90.00
_cell.angle_gamma   90.00
#
_symmetry.space_group_name_H-M   'P 1'
#
loop_
_entity.id
_entity.type
_entity.pdbx_description
1 polymer ?
#
loop_
_entity_poly.entity_id
_entity_poly.type
_entity_poly.pdbx_seq_one_letter_code
_entity_poly.pdbx_strand_id
1 'polypeptide(L)'
;MRNEKITPLYERLSRDDELQGESNSISNQKQMLEDFARRNGLPNPTHFTDDGISGTRFDRPGFLAMMEEVEAGRVEAIVIKDMSRLGRDYLKVGQVMEVLRQRGVRLIAINDGVDSLKGDDDFTPFRNIMNEFYARDTSRKIRSVFKAKGMSGKHLTGTVIYGYLWDEKREHWLVDEEAAEVVRRIFSLTLEGYGPYQIACKLSADRIEIPVVHLARFNEGVNRS
;
A
#
# COMPACT_ATOMS: atom_id res chain seq x y z
N MET A 1 -31.69 -31.21 2.72
CA MET A 1 -31.85 -30.34 1.54
C MET A 1 -30.46 -29.99 1.08
N ARG A 2 -30.06 -30.36 -0.14
CA ARG A 2 -28.82 -29.84 -0.75
C ARG A 2 -28.99 -28.32 -0.86
N ASN A 3 -28.25 -27.53 -0.13
CA ASN A 3 -28.16 -26.10 -0.37
C ASN A 3 -27.54 -25.94 -1.77
N GLU A 4 -28.39 -25.68 -2.78
CA GLU A 4 -27.91 -25.43 -4.13
C GLU A 4 -27.07 -24.15 -4.09
N LYS A 5 -25.79 -24.30 -4.45
CA LYS A 5 -24.87 -23.14 -4.53
C LYS A 5 -25.34 -22.21 -5.64
N ILE A 6 -25.19 -20.92 -5.41
CA ILE A 6 -25.49 -19.86 -6.38
C ILE A 6 -24.20 -19.32 -7.00
N THR A 7 -24.34 -18.68 -8.16
CA THR A 7 -23.29 -17.89 -8.81
C THR A 7 -23.72 -16.43 -8.79
N PRO A 8 -23.22 -15.62 -7.82
CA PRO A 8 -23.44 -14.19 -7.83
C PRO A 8 -22.92 -13.53 -9.09
N LEU A 9 -23.79 -12.77 -9.74
CA LEU A 9 -23.48 -11.83 -10.81
C LEU A 9 -23.53 -10.44 -10.19
N TYR A 10 -22.36 -9.79 -10.04
CA TYR A 10 -22.31 -8.52 -9.37
C TYR A 10 -22.13 -7.35 -10.35
N GLU A 11 -23.10 -6.44 -10.32
CA GLU A 11 -23.13 -5.24 -11.14
C GLU A 11 -23.04 -3.98 -10.27
N ARG A 12 -22.26 -3.02 -10.75
CA ARG A 12 -22.16 -1.70 -10.12
C ARG A 12 -22.05 -0.60 -11.17
N LEU A 13 -22.81 0.48 -10.95
CA LEU A 13 -22.68 1.71 -11.70
C LEU A 13 -22.53 2.86 -10.70
N SER A 14 -21.61 3.79 -10.95
CA SER A 14 -21.48 5.02 -10.19
C SER A 14 -21.88 6.20 -11.08
N ARG A 15 -22.28 7.33 -10.48
CA ARG A 15 -22.55 8.56 -11.22
C ARG A 15 -21.39 9.05 -12.06
N ASP A 16 -20.16 8.76 -11.63
CA ASP A 16 -18.95 9.12 -12.37
C ASP A 16 -18.76 8.23 -13.63
N ASP A 17 -19.23 6.98 -13.59
CA ASP A 17 -19.17 6.07 -14.73
C ASP A 17 -20.18 6.46 -15.84
N GLU A 18 -21.29 7.12 -15.49
CA GLU A 18 -22.29 7.65 -16.44
C GLU A 18 -21.73 8.80 -17.29
N LEU A 19 -20.85 9.62 -16.73
CA LEU A 19 -20.25 10.78 -17.40
C LEU A 19 -19.21 10.39 -18.47
N GLN A 20 -18.72 9.15 -18.48
CA GLN A 20 -17.68 8.70 -19.40
C GLN A 20 -18.23 8.10 -20.72
N GLY A 21 -19.53 8.17 -20.96
CA GLY A 21 -20.14 7.92 -22.28
C GLY A 21 -20.07 6.47 -22.77
N GLU A 22 -19.57 5.53 -21.97
CA GLU A 22 -19.57 4.12 -22.33
C GLU A 22 -20.89 3.45 -21.96
N SER A 23 -21.31 2.48 -22.80
CA SER A 23 -22.48 1.61 -22.65
C SER A 23 -22.42 0.73 -21.39
N ASN A 24 -22.33 1.35 -20.21
CA ASN A 24 -22.15 0.70 -18.93
C ASN A 24 -23.44 0.58 -18.11
N SER A 25 -24.61 0.67 -18.74
CA SER A 25 -25.88 0.53 -18.03
C SER A 25 -25.91 -0.78 -17.23
N ILE A 26 -26.56 -0.76 -16.08
CA ILE A 26 -26.76 -1.98 -15.26
C ILE A 26 -27.39 -3.09 -16.11
N SER A 27 -28.33 -2.76 -17.00
CA SER A 27 -28.97 -3.74 -17.90
C SER A 27 -27.96 -4.44 -18.81
N ASN A 28 -27.02 -3.71 -19.41
CA ASN A 28 -25.97 -4.29 -20.25
C ASN A 28 -25.01 -5.17 -19.45
N GLN A 29 -24.66 -4.75 -18.23
CA GLN A 29 -23.85 -5.60 -17.34
C GLN A 29 -24.58 -6.90 -17.01
N LYS A 30 -25.84 -6.83 -16.60
CA LYS A 30 -26.66 -8.02 -16.28
C LYS A 30 -26.67 -9.01 -17.43
N GLN A 31 -27.02 -8.55 -18.63
CA GLN A 31 -27.07 -9.41 -19.80
C GLN A 31 -25.70 -10.05 -20.10
N MET A 32 -24.63 -9.27 -20.06
CA MET A 32 -23.27 -9.75 -20.27
C MET A 32 -22.86 -10.85 -19.28
N LEU A 33 -23.13 -10.63 -17.98
CA LEU A 33 -22.78 -11.58 -16.93
C LEU A 33 -23.62 -12.85 -17.01
N GLU A 34 -24.92 -12.72 -17.30
CA GLU A 34 -25.84 -13.84 -17.47
C GLU A 34 -25.44 -14.71 -18.66
N ASP A 35 -25.16 -14.10 -19.82
CA ASP A 35 -24.69 -14.80 -21.01
C ASP A 35 -23.37 -15.53 -20.76
N PHE A 36 -22.43 -14.90 -20.01
CA PHE A 36 -21.21 -15.54 -19.63
C PHE A 36 -21.45 -16.74 -18.70
N ALA A 37 -22.26 -16.59 -17.66
CA ALA A 37 -22.59 -17.68 -16.74
C ALA A 37 -23.21 -18.87 -17.47
N ARG A 38 -24.15 -18.61 -18.38
CA ARG A 38 -24.78 -19.63 -19.21
C ARG A 38 -23.80 -20.37 -20.10
N ARG A 39 -22.92 -19.65 -20.82
CA ARG A 39 -21.93 -20.26 -21.71
C ARG A 39 -20.89 -21.10 -20.97
N ASN A 40 -20.58 -20.76 -19.71
CA ASN A 40 -19.62 -21.48 -18.90
C ASN A 40 -20.25 -22.51 -17.95
N GLY A 41 -21.57 -22.75 -18.03
CA GLY A 41 -22.25 -23.75 -17.21
C GLY A 41 -22.25 -23.45 -15.73
N LEU A 42 -22.20 -22.17 -15.34
CA LEU A 42 -22.21 -21.76 -13.94
C LEU A 42 -23.62 -21.91 -13.36
N PRO A 43 -23.76 -22.54 -12.17
CA PRO A 43 -25.08 -22.88 -11.63
C PRO A 43 -25.78 -21.66 -11.01
N ASN A 44 -27.09 -21.60 -11.09
CA ASN A 44 -27.97 -20.68 -10.36
C ASN A 44 -27.48 -19.22 -10.37
N PRO A 45 -27.32 -18.57 -11.53
CA PRO A 45 -26.89 -17.20 -11.63
C PRO A 45 -27.89 -16.28 -10.90
N THR A 46 -27.37 -15.47 -9.96
CA THR A 46 -28.17 -14.59 -9.10
C THR A 46 -27.57 -13.18 -9.10
N HIS A 47 -28.36 -12.17 -9.46
CA HIS A 47 -27.91 -10.78 -9.56
C HIS A 47 -27.83 -10.07 -8.22
N PHE A 48 -26.71 -9.39 -7.99
CA PHE A 48 -26.48 -8.46 -6.88
C PHE A 48 -26.08 -7.12 -7.48
N THR A 49 -26.91 -6.10 -7.26
CA THR A 49 -26.77 -4.83 -7.98
C THR A 49 -26.64 -3.65 -7.03
N ASP A 50 -25.64 -2.80 -7.28
CA ASP A 50 -25.47 -1.50 -6.62
C ASP A 50 -25.44 -0.39 -7.69
N ASP A 51 -26.54 0.35 -7.80
CA ASP A 51 -26.70 1.46 -8.73
C ASP A 51 -26.50 2.81 -8.04
N GLY A 52 -25.81 3.75 -8.71
CA GLY A 52 -25.54 5.10 -8.18
C GLY A 52 -24.51 5.15 -7.06
N ILE A 53 -23.84 4.05 -6.70
CA ILE A 53 -22.92 3.98 -5.54
C ILE A 53 -21.46 3.93 -6.00
N SER A 54 -20.62 4.81 -5.43
CA SER A 54 -19.19 4.87 -5.75
C SER A 54 -18.43 3.59 -5.39
N GLY A 55 -17.47 3.22 -6.24
CA GLY A 55 -16.57 2.09 -6.00
C GLY A 55 -15.57 2.26 -4.84
N THR A 56 -15.49 3.44 -4.23
CA THR A 56 -14.65 3.67 -3.05
C THR A 56 -15.33 3.22 -1.74
N ARG A 57 -16.65 3.07 -1.76
CA ARG A 57 -17.45 2.57 -0.63
C ARG A 57 -17.59 1.06 -0.72
N PHE A 58 -17.58 0.38 0.43
CA PHE A 58 -17.81 -1.08 0.55
C PHE A 58 -19.04 -1.42 1.40
N ASP A 59 -19.71 -0.43 1.94
CA ASP A 59 -20.99 -0.51 2.65
C ASP A 59 -22.20 -0.47 1.67
N ARG A 60 -22.07 -1.17 0.55
CA ARG A 60 -23.07 -1.23 -0.52
C ARG A 60 -24.03 -2.40 -0.27
N PRO A 61 -25.36 -2.18 -0.33
CA PRO A 61 -26.33 -3.23 -0.01
C PRO A 61 -26.18 -4.50 -0.86
N GLY A 62 -26.03 -4.37 -2.19
CA GLY A 62 -25.86 -5.51 -3.08
C GLY A 62 -24.56 -6.26 -2.82
N PHE A 63 -23.45 -5.53 -2.60
CA PHE A 63 -22.17 -6.11 -2.25
C PHE A 63 -22.21 -6.86 -0.90
N LEU A 64 -22.82 -6.25 0.13
CA LEU A 64 -22.94 -6.89 1.44
C LEU A 64 -23.79 -8.15 1.38
N ALA A 65 -24.95 -8.12 0.71
CA ALA A 65 -25.79 -9.29 0.51
C ALA A 65 -25.05 -10.42 -0.23
N MET A 66 -24.26 -10.09 -1.24
CA MET A 66 -23.41 -11.07 -1.92
C MET A 66 -22.38 -11.69 -0.97
N MET A 67 -21.72 -10.89 -0.13
CA MET A 67 -20.72 -11.37 0.83
C MET A 67 -21.35 -12.22 1.94
N GLU A 68 -22.57 -11.95 2.36
CA GLU A 68 -23.34 -12.82 3.29
C GLU A 68 -23.55 -14.21 2.70
N GLU A 69 -23.84 -14.33 1.41
CA GLU A 69 -23.94 -15.62 0.72
C GLU A 69 -22.59 -16.36 0.68
N VAL A 70 -21.49 -15.61 0.47
CA VAL A 70 -20.12 -16.16 0.54
C VAL A 70 -19.82 -16.72 1.93
N GLU A 71 -20.11 -15.94 2.97
CA GLU A 71 -19.87 -16.35 4.36
C GLU A 71 -20.70 -17.56 4.76
N ALA A 72 -21.93 -17.63 4.25
CA ALA A 72 -22.82 -18.77 4.45
C ALA A 72 -22.39 -20.04 3.67
N GLY A 73 -21.33 -19.97 2.85
CA GLY A 73 -20.81 -21.09 2.07
C GLY A 73 -21.72 -21.52 0.89
N ARG A 74 -22.63 -20.64 0.48
CA ARG A 74 -23.60 -20.89 -0.62
C ARG A 74 -23.09 -20.43 -1.99
N VAL A 75 -21.87 -19.88 -2.09
CA VAL A 75 -21.29 -19.38 -3.33
C VAL A 75 -20.18 -20.32 -3.81
N GLU A 76 -20.18 -20.61 -5.12
CA GLU A 76 -19.09 -21.34 -5.77
C GLU A 76 -18.20 -20.43 -6.61
N ALA A 77 -18.81 -19.51 -7.35
CA ALA A 77 -18.12 -18.55 -8.19
C ALA A 77 -18.84 -17.21 -8.17
N ILE A 78 -18.08 -16.11 -8.26
CA ILE A 78 -18.59 -14.75 -8.45
C ILE A 78 -18.14 -14.29 -9.83
N VAL A 79 -19.06 -13.68 -10.60
CA VAL A 79 -18.76 -13.11 -11.91
C VAL A 79 -19.00 -11.60 -11.87
N ILE A 80 -18.00 -10.84 -12.33
CA ILE A 80 -18.05 -9.39 -12.48
C ILE A 80 -17.61 -8.98 -13.88
N LYS A 81 -18.02 -7.79 -14.34
CA LYS A 81 -17.59 -7.28 -15.63
C LYS A 81 -16.07 -7.02 -15.65
N ASP A 82 -15.59 -6.27 -14.67
CA ASP A 82 -14.19 -5.89 -14.45
C ASP A 82 -13.92 -5.68 -12.96
N MET A 83 -12.65 -5.67 -12.54
CA MET A 83 -12.25 -5.54 -11.13
C MET A 83 -12.71 -4.20 -10.51
N SER A 84 -12.93 -3.15 -11.32
CA SER A 84 -13.42 -1.87 -10.82
C SER A 84 -14.85 -1.97 -10.25
N ARG A 85 -15.64 -2.97 -10.69
CA ARG A 85 -16.98 -3.23 -10.13
C ARG A 85 -16.86 -3.67 -8.67
N LEU A 86 -15.86 -4.50 -8.36
CA LEU A 86 -15.60 -4.92 -6.98
C LEU A 86 -15.23 -3.74 -6.09
N GLY A 87 -14.38 -2.83 -6.58
CA GLY A 87 -14.02 -1.60 -5.88
C GLY A 87 -12.87 -0.86 -6.51
N ARG A 88 -12.73 0.43 -6.12
CA ARG A 88 -11.60 1.30 -6.50
C ARG A 88 -10.55 1.46 -5.37
N ASP A 89 -10.85 0.94 -4.18
CA ASP A 89 -9.92 0.86 -3.07
C ASP A 89 -9.21 -0.51 -3.12
N TYR A 90 -7.98 -0.52 -3.62
CA TYR A 90 -7.21 -1.73 -3.85
C TYR A 90 -6.93 -2.53 -2.58
N LEU A 91 -6.78 -1.88 -1.42
CA LEU A 91 -6.55 -2.58 -0.15
C LEU A 91 -7.79 -3.38 0.25
N LYS A 92 -8.96 -2.76 0.14
CA LYS A 92 -10.23 -3.42 0.44
C LYS A 92 -10.55 -4.52 -0.58
N VAL A 93 -10.29 -4.27 -1.86
CA VAL A 93 -10.43 -5.30 -2.92
C VAL A 93 -9.53 -6.49 -2.60
N GLY A 94 -8.27 -6.26 -2.20
CA GLY A 94 -7.36 -7.32 -1.80
C GLY A 94 -7.85 -8.12 -0.59
N GLN A 95 -8.44 -7.46 0.41
CA GLN A 95 -9.07 -8.14 1.55
C GLN A 95 -10.23 -9.02 1.12
N VAL A 96 -11.10 -8.51 0.24
CA VAL A 96 -12.22 -9.30 -0.33
C VAL A 96 -11.69 -10.52 -1.06
N MET A 97 -10.69 -10.36 -1.93
CA MET A 97 -10.08 -11.48 -2.66
C MET A 97 -9.49 -12.53 -1.72
N GLU A 98 -8.84 -12.11 -0.63
CA GLU A 98 -8.32 -13.06 0.36
C GLU A 98 -9.45 -13.83 1.08
N VAL A 99 -10.56 -13.16 1.40
CA VAL A 99 -11.75 -13.84 1.95
C VAL A 99 -12.30 -14.86 0.95
N LEU A 100 -12.45 -14.50 -0.33
CA LEU A 100 -12.92 -15.41 -1.36
C LEU A 100 -11.98 -16.62 -1.52
N ARG A 101 -10.67 -16.39 -1.51
CA ARG A 101 -9.66 -17.46 -1.58
C ARG A 101 -9.77 -18.42 -0.38
N GLN A 102 -9.89 -17.89 0.84
CA GLN A 102 -10.04 -18.70 2.05
C GLN A 102 -11.32 -19.52 2.06
N ARG A 103 -12.39 -19.01 1.44
CA ARG A 103 -13.66 -19.71 1.30
C ARG A 103 -13.73 -20.63 0.07
N GLY A 104 -12.67 -20.68 -0.74
CA GLY A 104 -12.63 -21.48 -1.97
C GLY A 104 -13.60 -21.00 -3.04
N VAL A 105 -13.95 -19.70 -3.04
CA VAL A 105 -14.85 -19.08 -4.01
C VAL A 105 -14.07 -18.58 -5.20
N ARG A 106 -14.42 -19.01 -6.40
CA ARG A 106 -13.85 -18.57 -7.67
C ARG A 106 -14.28 -17.13 -7.99
N LEU A 107 -13.34 -16.27 -8.37
CA LEU A 107 -13.62 -14.92 -8.87
C LEU A 107 -13.28 -14.83 -10.36
N ILE A 108 -14.21 -14.32 -11.14
CA ILE A 108 -14.08 -14.14 -12.60
C ILE A 108 -14.37 -12.69 -12.93
N ALA A 109 -13.39 -11.96 -13.52
CA ALA A 109 -13.58 -10.62 -14.08
C ALA A 109 -13.40 -10.70 -15.61
N ILE A 110 -14.52 -10.59 -16.35
CA ILE A 110 -14.58 -10.94 -17.77
C ILE A 110 -13.67 -10.07 -18.62
N ASN A 111 -13.75 -8.72 -18.48
CA ASN A 111 -13.00 -7.80 -19.31
C ASN A 111 -11.51 -7.77 -18.98
N ASP A 112 -11.17 -8.09 -17.73
CA ASP A 112 -9.78 -8.11 -17.27
C ASP A 112 -9.10 -9.46 -17.55
N GLY A 113 -9.86 -10.45 -18.03
CA GLY A 113 -9.36 -11.81 -18.26
C GLY A 113 -8.98 -12.56 -16.98
N VAL A 114 -9.46 -12.07 -15.82
CA VAL A 114 -9.09 -12.63 -14.52
C VAL A 114 -9.99 -13.80 -14.17
N ASP A 115 -9.37 -14.92 -13.77
CA ASP A 115 -10.06 -16.13 -13.31
C ASP A 115 -9.22 -16.84 -12.24
N SER A 116 -9.70 -16.83 -11.01
CA SER A 116 -8.94 -17.35 -9.87
C SER A 116 -8.68 -18.87 -9.89
N LEU A 117 -9.34 -19.62 -10.77
CA LEU A 117 -9.02 -21.04 -10.96
C LEU A 117 -7.90 -21.30 -11.97
N LYS A 118 -7.60 -20.37 -12.87
CA LYS A 118 -6.60 -20.58 -13.92
C LYS A 118 -5.15 -20.45 -13.44
N GLY A 119 -4.96 -20.23 -12.14
CA GLY A 119 -3.65 -20.22 -11.50
C GLY A 119 -3.16 -18.84 -11.07
N ASP A 120 -2.02 -18.84 -10.37
CA ASP A 120 -1.39 -17.63 -9.81
C ASP A 120 -0.95 -16.60 -10.88
N ASP A 121 -0.75 -17.03 -12.12
CA ASP A 121 -0.25 -16.16 -13.19
C ASP A 121 -1.26 -15.10 -13.62
N ASP A 122 -2.56 -15.42 -13.67
CA ASP A 122 -3.62 -14.45 -14.04
C ASP A 122 -3.83 -13.38 -12.95
N PHE A 123 -3.50 -13.68 -11.69
CA PHE A 123 -3.55 -12.73 -10.57
C PHE A 123 -2.26 -11.96 -10.35
N THR A 124 -1.16 -12.37 -10.94
CA THR A 124 0.15 -11.73 -10.76
C THR A 124 0.16 -10.25 -11.16
N PRO A 125 -0.44 -9.81 -12.28
CA PRO A 125 -0.53 -8.39 -12.60
C PRO A 125 -1.29 -7.59 -11.55
N PHE A 126 -2.39 -8.15 -11.03
CA PHE A 126 -3.18 -7.50 -9.99
C PHE A 126 -2.43 -7.43 -8.65
N ARG A 127 -1.76 -8.51 -8.24
CA ARG A 127 -0.89 -8.51 -7.04
C ARG A 127 0.24 -7.50 -7.17
N ASN A 128 0.84 -7.35 -8.34
CA ASN A 128 1.90 -6.38 -8.57
C ASN A 128 1.37 -4.94 -8.43
N ILE A 129 0.22 -4.65 -9.01
CA ILE A 129 -0.47 -3.37 -8.83
C ILE A 129 -0.77 -3.12 -7.34
N MET A 130 -1.31 -4.12 -6.63
CA MET A 130 -1.58 -4.02 -5.19
C MET A 130 -0.32 -3.72 -4.38
N ASN A 131 0.77 -4.43 -4.65
CA ASN A 131 2.05 -4.22 -3.98
C ASN A 131 2.61 -2.82 -4.24
N GLU A 132 2.50 -2.32 -5.48
CA GLU A 132 2.91 -0.95 -5.83
C GLU A 132 2.07 0.10 -5.10
N PHE A 133 0.75 -0.06 -5.05
CA PHE A 133 -0.12 0.84 -4.29
C PHE A 133 0.17 0.80 -2.80
N TYR A 134 0.37 -0.40 -2.22
CA TYR A 134 0.75 -0.55 -0.82
C TYR A 134 2.06 0.16 -0.50
N ALA A 135 3.07 -0.02 -1.34
CA ALA A 135 4.36 0.66 -1.20
C ALA A 135 4.21 2.19 -1.29
N ARG A 136 3.41 2.70 -2.23
CA ARG A 136 3.13 4.13 -2.38
C ARG A 136 2.36 4.70 -1.19
N ASP A 137 1.32 4.01 -0.70
CA ASP A 137 0.52 4.46 0.44
C ASP A 137 1.36 4.47 1.72
N THR A 138 2.13 3.41 1.96
CA THR A 138 3.08 3.32 3.08
C THR A 138 4.11 4.45 3.03
N SER A 139 4.71 4.70 1.87
CA SER A 139 5.65 5.80 1.66
C SER A 139 5.01 7.17 1.95
N ARG A 140 3.77 7.39 1.50
CA ARG A 140 3.01 8.62 1.77
C ARG A 140 2.74 8.81 3.26
N LYS A 141 2.32 7.75 3.96
CA LYS A 141 2.09 7.76 5.41
C LYS A 141 3.36 8.07 6.19
N ILE A 142 4.48 7.41 5.85
CA ILE A 142 5.79 7.67 6.46
C ILE A 142 6.21 9.12 6.25
N ARG A 143 6.13 9.64 5.03
CA ARG A 143 6.45 11.05 4.73
C ARG A 143 5.57 12.02 5.52
N SER A 144 4.28 11.73 5.66
CA SER A 144 3.35 12.54 6.45
C SER A 144 3.76 12.60 7.92
N VAL A 145 4.12 11.45 8.52
CA VAL A 145 4.60 11.38 9.91
C VAL A 145 5.90 12.15 10.08
N PHE A 146 6.86 11.98 9.17
CA PHE A 146 8.12 12.73 9.22
C PHE A 146 7.90 14.24 9.07
N LYS A 147 7.02 14.65 8.14
CA LYS A 147 6.67 16.06 7.98
C LYS A 147 6.03 16.62 9.25
N ALA A 148 5.08 15.92 9.84
CA ALA A 148 4.42 16.33 11.08
C ALA A 148 5.44 16.44 12.25
N LYS A 149 6.31 15.45 12.41
CA LYS A 149 7.39 15.49 13.41
C LYS A 149 8.34 16.67 13.17
N GLY A 150 8.80 16.88 11.95
CA GLY A 150 9.71 17.99 11.62
C GLY A 150 9.07 19.35 11.88
N MET A 151 7.79 19.54 11.51
CA MET A 151 7.06 20.78 11.77
C MET A 151 6.77 21.03 13.26
N SER A 152 6.71 19.98 14.08
CA SER A 152 6.56 20.11 15.55
C SER A 152 7.90 20.31 16.28
N GLY A 153 9.03 20.46 15.55
CA GLY A 153 10.36 20.61 16.14
C GLY A 153 10.93 19.32 16.75
N LYS A 154 10.26 18.18 16.59
CA LYS A 154 10.73 16.89 17.09
C LYS A 154 11.77 16.29 16.17
N HIS A 155 12.77 15.62 16.74
CA HIS A 155 13.80 14.93 15.99
C HIS A 155 13.21 13.81 15.14
N LEU A 156 13.67 13.70 13.89
CA LEU A 156 13.20 12.69 12.94
C LEU A 156 13.88 11.34 13.14
N THR A 157 15.11 11.36 13.64
CA THR A 157 15.94 10.16 13.86
C THR A 157 16.27 9.99 15.34
N GLY A 158 16.43 8.75 15.79
CA GLY A 158 16.95 8.43 17.12
C GLY A 158 18.47 8.55 17.22
N THR A 159 19.15 8.72 16.08
CA THR A 159 20.62 8.84 16.02
C THR A 159 20.99 10.29 15.90
N VAL A 160 21.91 10.73 16.76
CA VAL A 160 22.48 12.08 16.71
C VAL A 160 23.47 12.15 15.56
N ILE A 161 23.45 13.24 14.79
CA ILE A 161 24.43 13.51 13.75
C ILE A 161 25.74 14.03 14.37
N TYR A 162 26.85 13.73 13.72
CA TYR A 162 28.17 14.20 14.15
C TYR A 162 28.20 15.73 14.28
N GLY A 163 28.72 16.24 15.39
CA GLY A 163 28.66 17.64 15.80
C GLY A 163 27.62 17.95 16.88
N TYR A 164 26.83 16.95 17.26
CA TYR A 164 25.84 17.06 18.33
C TYR A 164 25.89 15.86 19.26
N LEU A 165 25.39 16.04 20.48
CA LEU A 165 25.17 15.01 21.50
C LEU A 165 23.75 15.10 22.02
N TRP A 166 23.23 14.02 22.61
CA TRP A 166 22.00 14.08 23.37
C TRP A 166 22.19 14.74 24.72
N ASP A 167 21.18 15.51 25.16
CA ASP A 167 21.08 15.88 26.57
C ASP A 167 20.82 14.63 27.44
N GLU A 168 20.92 14.78 28.77
CA GLU A 168 20.71 13.66 29.72
C GLU A 168 19.35 12.96 29.56
N LYS A 169 18.32 13.72 29.19
CA LYS A 169 16.95 13.21 29.01
C LYS A 169 16.68 12.70 27.60
N ARG A 170 17.60 12.85 26.66
CA ARG A 170 17.44 12.54 25.23
C ARG A 170 16.26 13.25 24.55
N GLU A 171 15.99 14.47 25.00
CA GLU A 171 14.93 15.31 24.45
C GLU A 171 15.46 16.35 23.45
N HIS A 172 16.72 16.82 23.65
CA HIS A 172 17.32 17.87 22.83
C HIS A 172 18.73 17.50 22.39
N TRP A 173 19.15 18.08 21.27
CA TRP A 173 20.50 17.97 20.79
C TRP A 173 21.32 19.16 21.33
N LEU A 174 22.41 18.85 21.95
CA LEU A 174 23.42 19.83 22.40
C LEU A 174 24.57 19.85 21.41
N VAL A 175 25.20 21.00 21.21
CA VAL A 175 26.37 21.10 20.35
C VAL A 175 27.54 20.41 21.04
N ASP A 176 28.19 19.48 20.33
CA ASP A 176 29.47 18.92 20.70
C ASP A 176 30.55 19.81 20.10
N GLU A 177 31.14 20.71 20.90
CA GLU A 177 32.06 21.74 20.39
C GLU A 177 33.28 21.13 19.69
N GLU A 178 33.84 20.02 20.20
CA GLU A 178 34.98 19.34 19.57
C GLU A 178 34.61 18.85 18.15
N ALA A 179 33.50 18.15 18.00
CA ALA A 179 33.03 17.66 16.72
C ALA A 179 32.50 18.79 15.84
N ALA A 180 31.88 19.83 16.41
CA ALA A 180 31.37 20.98 15.67
C ALA A 180 32.48 21.79 14.99
N GLU A 181 33.66 21.94 15.63
CA GLU A 181 34.81 22.54 14.98
C GLU A 181 35.25 21.79 13.72
N VAL A 182 35.27 20.47 13.78
CA VAL A 182 35.58 19.64 12.61
C VAL A 182 34.52 19.82 11.51
N VAL A 183 33.24 19.85 11.88
CA VAL A 183 32.16 20.10 10.93
C VAL A 183 32.29 21.47 10.25
N ARG A 184 32.52 22.53 11.03
CA ARG A 184 32.76 23.90 10.52
C ARG A 184 33.95 23.92 9.54
N ARG A 185 35.03 23.23 9.87
CA ARG A 185 36.21 23.11 8.99
C ARG A 185 35.89 22.37 7.69
N ILE A 186 35.13 21.30 7.73
CA ILE A 186 34.68 20.59 6.54
C ILE A 186 33.89 21.54 5.61
N PHE A 187 32.99 22.34 6.18
CA PHE A 187 32.21 23.32 5.39
C PHE A 187 33.14 24.40 4.79
N SER A 188 34.12 24.92 5.55
CA SER A 188 35.07 25.90 5.02
C SER A 188 35.86 25.33 3.84
N LEU A 189 36.43 24.14 3.99
CA LEU A 189 37.14 23.46 2.89
C LEU A 189 36.27 23.21 1.68
N THR A 190 34.99 22.89 1.89
CA THR A 190 34.03 22.72 0.78
C THR A 190 33.79 24.03 0.05
N LEU A 191 33.68 25.16 0.77
CA LEU A 191 33.54 26.49 0.18
C LEU A 191 34.79 26.94 -0.58
N GLU A 192 35.97 26.47 -0.14
CA GLU A 192 37.27 26.69 -0.83
C GLU A 192 37.38 25.82 -2.12
N GLY A 193 36.42 24.92 -2.40
CA GLY A 193 36.37 24.11 -3.61
C GLY A 193 37.01 22.72 -3.49
N TYR A 194 37.39 22.26 -2.27
CA TYR A 194 37.92 20.91 -2.08
C TYR A 194 36.81 19.86 -2.20
N GLY A 195 37.09 18.78 -2.92
CA GLY A 195 36.18 17.62 -3.01
C GLY A 195 36.24 16.74 -1.76
N PRO A 196 35.22 15.86 -1.54
CA PRO A 196 35.12 15.03 -0.32
C PRO A 196 36.36 14.19 -0.03
N TYR A 197 37.00 13.63 -1.07
CA TYR A 197 38.24 12.84 -0.92
C TYR A 197 39.40 13.69 -0.42
N GLN A 198 39.58 14.89 -0.98
CA GLN A 198 40.64 15.81 -0.59
C GLN A 198 40.47 16.30 0.84
N ILE A 199 39.21 16.55 1.25
CA ILE A 199 38.87 16.92 2.64
C ILE A 199 39.22 15.76 3.58
N ALA A 200 38.81 14.53 3.24
CA ALA A 200 39.12 13.34 4.04
C ALA A 200 40.64 13.15 4.20
N CYS A 201 41.45 13.34 3.16
CA CYS A 201 42.92 13.29 3.24
C CYS A 201 43.50 14.35 4.17
N LYS A 202 42.97 15.60 4.10
CA LYS A 202 43.41 16.67 5.00
C LYS A 202 43.11 16.36 6.47
N LEU A 203 41.88 15.91 6.77
CA LEU A 203 41.47 15.55 8.13
C LEU A 203 42.29 14.37 8.67
N SER A 204 42.58 13.38 7.82
CA SER A 204 43.45 12.25 8.19
C SER A 204 44.88 12.66 8.46
N ALA A 205 45.46 13.57 7.66
CA ALA A 205 46.79 14.10 7.86
C ALA A 205 46.91 14.85 9.21
N ASP A 206 45.84 15.54 9.61
CA ASP A 206 45.74 16.25 10.87
C ASP A 206 45.36 15.33 12.05
N ARG A 207 45.25 14.01 11.82
CA ARG A 207 44.89 12.97 12.80
C ARG A 207 43.54 13.19 13.48
N ILE A 208 42.59 13.81 12.78
CA ILE A 208 41.23 13.97 13.29
C ILE A 208 40.54 12.63 13.31
N GLU A 209 39.92 12.29 14.44
CA GLU A 209 39.20 11.02 14.62
C GLU A 209 37.98 10.93 13.71
N ILE A 210 37.69 9.74 13.24
CA ILE A 210 36.48 9.47 12.49
C ILE A 210 35.25 9.52 13.42
N PRO A 211 34.07 9.93 12.91
CA PRO A 211 32.88 10.13 13.74
C PRO A 211 32.49 8.92 14.60
N VAL A 212 32.70 7.70 14.13
CA VAL A 212 32.37 6.46 14.88
C VAL A 212 33.24 6.34 16.14
N VAL A 213 34.54 6.66 16.07
CA VAL A 213 35.46 6.62 17.21
C VAL A 213 35.13 7.72 18.21
N HIS A 214 34.88 8.93 17.73
CA HIS A 214 34.49 10.05 18.57
C HIS A 214 33.20 9.77 19.36
N LEU A 215 32.15 9.32 18.66
CA LEU A 215 30.84 9.01 19.27
C LEU A 215 30.89 7.80 20.20
N ALA A 216 31.84 6.88 20.01
CA ALA A 216 32.03 5.75 20.93
C ALA A 216 32.39 6.18 22.33
N ARG A 217 33.08 7.34 22.51
CA ARG A 217 33.43 7.89 23.83
C ARG A 217 32.20 8.22 24.68
N PHE A 218 31.09 8.59 24.04
CA PHE A 218 29.83 8.97 24.70
C PHE A 218 28.82 7.83 24.80
N ASN A 219 29.09 6.71 24.13
CA ASN A 219 28.19 5.53 24.10
C ASN A 219 28.70 4.38 24.99
N GLU A 220 29.67 4.60 25.87
CA GLU A 220 30.06 3.60 26.87
C GLU A 220 28.91 3.36 27.85
N GLY A 221 28.03 2.38 27.51
CA GLY A 221 26.87 2.01 28.32
C GLY A 221 25.70 1.46 27.55
N VAL A 222 25.66 1.59 26.22
CA VAL A 222 24.60 0.97 25.40
C VAL A 222 25.11 -0.37 24.86
N ASN A 223 24.92 -1.42 25.67
CA ASN A 223 25.10 -2.79 25.22
C ASN A 223 24.19 -3.03 24.00
N ARG A 224 24.83 -3.37 22.89
CA ARG A 224 24.13 -3.92 21.72
C ARG A 224 23.66 -5.32 22.10
N SER A 225 22.39 -5.45 22.45
CA SER A 225 21.65 -6.72 22.43
C SER A 225 21.00 -6.93 21.06
#